data_25fb5896cfb009b0c3e1569e47ae553d
#
_entry.id   25fb5896cfb009b0c3e1569e47ae553d
#
_cell.length_a   1.000
_cell.length_b   1.000
_cell.length_c   1.000
_cell.angle_alpha   90.00
_cell.angle_beta   90.00
_cell.angle_gamma   90.00
#
_symmetry.space_group_name_H-M   'P 1'
#
loop_
_entity.id
_entity.type
_entity.pdbx_description
1 polymer ?
#
loop_
_entity_poly.entity_id
_entity_poly.type
_entity_poly.pdbx_seq_one_letter_code
_entity_poly.pdbx_strand_id
1 'polypeptide(L)'
;MRHLISPLDLTEEETTRILDLADRIGTHKEAYAHLAEGKQLATLFYEPSTRTRLSFESAMLSLGGQTLGFAGAEQSSATKGETVADTVRVVSCYADIIAMRHPKEGAPLCASMYATIPVINAGDGGHYHPTQTLIDLLTIRQRKGRLDHLTVGFCGDLKFGRTVHSLVNSLVRYPGNEFYFISPEELRIPDYMIERTLKTSHSTYREVSNLEETLPKLDVLYMTRVQKERFFNEEDYIQLKDTYILNKEKLELAPSDMPVLHPLPRVDEISVDVDSDPRAAYFQQVQNGKYVRMALILALLEITDPLTGEKVL
;
A
#
# COMPACT_ATOMS: atom_id res chain seq x y z
N MET A 1 16.43 -13.23 -11.11
CA MET A 1 15.89 -12.91 -9.78
C MET A 1 15.06 -11.64 -9.90
N ARG A 2 13.90 -11.59 -9.29
CA ARG A 2 12.94 -10.49 -9.40
C ARG A 2 12.79 -9.75 -8.07
N HIS A 3 12.56 -8.45 -8.12
CA HIS A 3 12.32 -7.58 -6.96
C HIS A 3 10.98 -6.87 -7.13
N LEU A 4 10.42 -6.31 -6.06
CA LEU A 4 9.26 -5.42 -6.09
C LEU A 4 9.63 -4.09 -5.41
N ILE A 5 10.01 -3.10 -6.20
CA ILE A 5 10.48 -1.79 -5.72
C ILE A 5 9.40 -0.71 -5.94
N SER A 6 8.75 -0.77 -7.11
CA SER A 6 7.69 0.15 -7.54
C SER A 6 6.38 -0.60 -7.79
N PRO A 7 5.21 0.03 -7.64
CA PRO A 7 3.95 -0.57 -8.09
C PRO A 7 3.94 -0.92 -9.58
N LEU A 8 4.77 -0.25 -10.37
CA LEU A 8 4.87 -0.45 -11.82
C LEU A 8 5.82 -1.58 -12.25
N ASP A 9 6.49 -2.24 -11.31
CA ASP A 9 7.33 -3.42 -11.59
C ASP A 9 6.50 -4.66 -11.98
N LEU A 10 5.20 -4.62 -11.75
CA LEU A 10 4.24 -5.64 -12.17
C LEU A 10 3.42 -5.14 -13.35
N THR A 11 3.26 -5.97 -14.38
CA THR A 11 2.27 -5.73 -15.42
C THR A 11 0.85 -5.84 -14.86
N GLU A 12 -0.18 -5.42 -15.62
CA GLU A 12 -1.58 -5.57 -15.18
C GLU A 12 -1.96 -7.05 -15.00
N GLU A 13 -1.48 -7.90 -15.91
CA GLU A 13 -1.71 -9.35 -15.82
C GLU A 13 -1.03 -9.96 -14.58
N GLU A 14 0.21 -9.59 -14.30
CA GLU A 14 0.92 -10.02 -13.10
C GLU A 14 0.27 -9.50 -11.82
N THR A 15 -0.17 -8.23 -11.84
CA THR A 15 -0.95 -7.66 -10.74
C THR A 15 -2.20 -8.51 -10.50
N THR A 16 -2.97 -8.82 -11.55
CA THR A 16 -4.17 -9.67 -11.46
C THR A 16 -3.84 -11.03 -10.86
N ARG A 17 -2.78 -11.70 -11.33
CA ARG A 17 -2.35 -13.00 -10.79
C ARG A 17 -1.97 -12.95 -9.32
N ILE A 18 -1.29 -11.89 -8.87
CA ILE A 18 -0.97 -11.69 -7.44
C ILE A 18 -2.26 -11.47 -6.62
N LEU A 19 -3.19 -10.67 -7.13
CA LEU A 19 -4.46 -10.45 -6.44
C LEU A 19 -5.30 -11.73 -6.37
N ASP A 20 -5.33 -12.54 -7.44
CA ASP A 20 -6.02 -13.83 -7.47
C ASP A 20 -5.41 -14.83 -6.49
N LEU A 21 -4.07 -14.88 -6.41
CA LEU A 21 -3.39 -15.71 -5.42
C LEU A 21 -3.73 -15.24 -3.99
N ALA A 22 -3.76 -13.93 -3.74
CA ALA A 22 -4.13 -13.39 -2.42
C ALA A 22 -5.58 -13.76 -2.03
N ASP A 23 -6.53 -13.74 -2.97
CA ASP A 23 -7.91 -14.18 -2.76
C ASP A 23 -7.98 -15.70 -2.45
N ARG A 24 -7.23 -16.54 -3.19
CA ARG A 24 -7.14 -17.97 -2.92
C ARG A 24 -6.54 -18.27 -1.54
N ILE A 25 -5.46 -17.56 -1.16
CA ILE A 25 -4.87 -17.67 0.17
C ILE A 25 -5.89 -17.31 1.26
N GLY A 26 -6.66 -16.23 1.05
CA GLY A 26 -7.69 -15.80 1.99
C GLY A 26 -8.78 -16.84 2.24
N THR A 27 -9.14 -17.60 1.20
CA THR A 27 -10.20 -18.62 1.21
C THR A 27 -9.71 -20.01 1.63
N HIS A 28 -8.47 -20.37 1.28
CA HIS A 28 -7.91 -21.73 1.45
C HIS A 28 -6.62 -21.71 2.28
N LYS A 29 -6.60 -21.01 3.42
CA LYS A 29 -5.42 -20.75 4.24
C LYS A 29 -4.58 -21.98 4.54
N GLU A 30 -5.23 -23.11 4.79
CA GLU A 30 -4.58 -24.38 5.18
C GLU A 30 -3.71 -24.95 4.04
N ALA A 31 -4.13 -24.76 2.77
CA ALA A 31 -3.35 -25.20 1.61
C ALA A 31 -1.99 -24.47 1.48
N TYR A 32 -1.85 -23.31 2.11
CA TYR A 32 -0.65 -22.47 2.01
C TYR A 32 0.22 -22.50 3.28
N ALA A 33 -0.23 -23.15 4.37
CA ALA A 33 0.37 -23.00 5.70
C ALA A 33 1.83 -23.49 5.82
N HIS A 34 2.31 -24.34 4.91
CA HIS A 34 3.63 -24.98 4.96
C HIS A 34 4.52 -24.70 3.74
N LEU A 35 4.10 -23.81 2.82
CA LEU A 35 4.77 -23.63 1.53
C LEU A 35 6.13 -22.94 1.64
N ALA A 36 6.39 -22.20 2.70
CA ALA A 36 7.67 -21.54 2.94
C ALA A 36 8.46 -22.18 4.10
N GLU A 37 8.22 -23.48 4.43
CA GLU A 37 9.02 -24.18 5.43
C GLU A 37 10.52 -24.15 5.06
N GLY A 38 11.37 -23.85 6.06
CA GLY A 38 12.81 -23.68 5.87
C GLY A 38 13.24 -22.36 5.21
N LYS A 39 12.30 -21.49 4.82
CA LYS A 39 12.58 -20.17 4.25
C LYS A 39 12.60 -19.08 5.32
N GLN A 40 13.43 -18.07 5.10
CA GLN A 40 13.60 -16.93 6.02
C GLN A 40 13.33 -15.59 5.33
N LEU A 41 12.45 -14.78 5.94
CA LEU A 41 12.21 -13.40 5.56
C LEU A 41 13.02 -12.46 6.46
N ALA A 42 13.85 -11.61 5.89
CA ALA A 42 14.49 -10.50 6.60
C ALA A 42 13.61 -9.24 6.54
N THR A 43 13.22 -8.72 7.72
CA THR A 43 12.50 -7.43 7.86
C THR A 43 13.47 -6.33 8.28
N LEU A 44 13.93 -5.51 7.31
CA LEU A 44 14.90 -4.44 7.52
C LEU A 44 14.17 -3.08 7.60
N PHE A 45 13.73 -2.70 8.78
CA PHE A 45 12.94 -1.51 9.01
C PHE A 45 13.78 -0.42 9.65
N TYR A 46 14.32 0.50 8.83
CA TYR A 46 15.13 1.64 9.26
C TYR A 46 14.31 2.80 9.84
N GLU A 47 13.00 2.79 9.60
CA GLU A 47 12.05 3.71 10.27
C GLU A 47 10.91 2.90 10.93
N PRO A 48 10.32 3.40 12.02
CA PRO A 48 9.24 2.70 12.70
C PRO A 48 8.04 2.44 11.80
N SER A 49 7.55 1.21 11.78
CA SER A 49 6.32 0.82 11.09
C SER A 49 5.73 -0.45 11.68
N THR A 50 4.89 -0.30 12.68
CA THR A 50 4.29 -1.43 13.39
C THR A 50 3.46 -2.33 12.46
N ARG A 51 2.49 -1.76 11.75
CA ARG A 51 1.56 -2.54 10.90
C ARG A 51 2.26 -3.27 9.76
N THR A 52 3.10 -2.55 9.00
CA THR A 52 3.76 -3.13 7.82
C THR A 52 4.70 -4.27 8.23
N ARG A 53 5.50 -4.06 9.28
CA ARG A 53 6.41 -5.09 9.79
C ARG A 53 5.65 -6.32 10.28
N LEU A 54 4.71 -6.14 11.22
CA LEU A 54 3.91 -7.24 11.76
C LEU A 54 3.15 -8.00 10.66
N SER A 55 2.67 -7.30 9.63
CA SER A 55 1.99 -7.94 8.52
C SER A 55 2.91 -8.80 7.65
N PHE A 56 4.15 -8.37 7.38
CA PHE A 56 5.15 -9.19 6.69
C PHE A 56 5.57 -10.40 7.52
N GLU A 57 5.85 -10.19 8.80
CA GLU A 57 6.21 -11.27 9.73
C GLU A 57 5.05 -12.28 9.86
N SER A 58 3.82 -11.81 10.06
CA SER A 58 2.63 -12.66 10.09
C SER A 58 2.40 -13.40 8.77
N ALA A 59 2.68 -12.77 7.62
CA ALA A 59 2.57 -13.42 6.33
C ALA A 59 3.55 -14.59 6.20
N MET A 60 4.83 -14.37 6.51
CA MET A 60 5.87 -15.41 6.44
C MET A 60 5.61 -16.55 7.41
N LEU A 61 5.26 -16.24 8.67
CA LEU A 61 4.91 -17.25 9.68
C LEU A 61 3.69 -18.08 9.27
N SER A 62 2.69 -17.45 8.61
CA SER A 62 1.51 -18.17 8.12
C SER A 62 1.79 -19.08 6.92
N LEU A 63 2.91 -18.90 6.26
CA LEU A 63 3.41 -19.78 5.20
C LEU A 63 4.34 -20.90 5.77
N GLY A 64 4.54 -20.97 7.08
CA GLY A 64 5.44 -21.93 7.72
C GLY A 64 6.91 -21.51 7.75
N GLY A 65 7.24 -20.31 7.26
CA GLY A 65 8.60 -19.79 7.26
C GLY A 65 8.99 -19.11 8.58
N GLN A 66 10.17 -18.52 8.60
CA GLN A 66 10.76 -17.83 9.75
C GLN A 66 11.06 -16.37 9.41
N THR A 67 11.23 -15.55 10.45
CA THR A 67 11.56 -14.13 10.28
C THR A 67 12.77 -13.74 11.12
N LEU A 68 13.58 -12.84 10.57
CA LEU A 68 14.68 -12.17 11.28
C LEU A 68 14.69 -10.70 10.88
N GLY A 69 15.37 -9.84 11.61
CA GLY A 69 15.47 -8.43 11.22
C GLY A 69 15.53 -7.46 12.39
N PHE A 70 15.37 -6.18 12.08
CA PHE A 70 15.40 -5.10 13.07
C PHE A 70 14.31 -4.05 12.79
N ALA A 71 14.00 -3.25 13.82
CA ALA A 71 13.07 -2.12 13.75
C ALA A 71 13.73 -0.88 14.37
N GLY A 72 14.06 0.09 13.51
CA GLY A 72 14.82 1.29 13.86
C GLY A 72 16.28 1.17 13.44
N ALA A 73 16.79 2.23 12.81
CA ALA A 73 18.18 2.31 12.37
C ALA A 73 19.15 2.20 13.55
N GLU A 74 18.75 2.67 14.74
CA GLU A 74 19.52 2.62 15.99
C GLU A 74 19.83 1.19 16.47
N GLN A 75 19.06 0.20 16.03
CA GLN A 75 19.27 -1.21 16.36
C GLN A 75 20.10 -1.97 15.31
N SER A 76 20.67 -1.25 14.34
CA SER A 76 21.44 -1.83 13.24
C SER A 76 22.85 -1.27 13.15
N SER A 77 23.71 -1.91 12.37
CA SER A 77 25.06 -1.44 12.07
C SER A 77 25.09 -0.11 11.29
N ALA A 78 23.95 0.39 10.81
CA ALA A 78 23.84 1.72 10.19
C ALA A 78 24.34 2.83 11.12
N THR A 79 24.19 2.69 12.44
CA THR A 79 24.74 3.61 13.45
C THR A 79 26.26 3.68 13.44
N LYS A 80 26.92 2.64 12.92
CA LYS A 80 28.39 2.55 12.75
C LYS A 80 28.85 2.99 11.36
N GLY A 81 27.91 3.45 10.49
CA GLY A 81 28.20 3.87 9.13
C GLY A 81 28.11 2.76 8.07
N GLU A 82 27.56 1.58 8.40
CA GLU A 82 27.33 0.52 7.40
C GLU A 82 26.35 0.99 6.33
N THR A 83 26.70 0.74 5.08
CA THR A 83 25.87 1.13 3.92
C THR A 83 24.71 0.16 3.72
N VAL A 84 23.63 0.62 3.05
CA VAL A 84 22.54 -0.26 2.61
C VAL A 84 23.07 -1.42 1.75
N ALA A 85 24.05 -1.13 0.87
CA ALA A 85 24.65 -2.12 -0.01
C ALA A 85 25.35 -3.24 0.78
N ASP A 86 26.10 -2.91 1.83
CA ASP A 86 26.79 -3.90 2.66
C ASP A 86 25.80 -4.67 3.54
N THR A 87 24.84 -3.97 4.15
CA THR A 87 23.80 -4.61 4.94
C THR A 87 23.06 -5.68 4.12
N VAL A 88 22.62 -5.37 2.88
CA VAL A 88 21.85 -6.36 2.10
C VAL A 88 22.70 -7.51 1.59
N ARG A 89 24.00 -7.30 1.34
CA ARG A 89 24.94 -8.40 1.03
C ARG A 89 25.09 -9.36 2.22
N VAL A 90 25.26 -8.82 3.42
CA VAL A 90 25.34 -9.63 4.64
C VAL A 90 24.02 -10.37 4.88
N VAL A 91 22.88 -9.67 4.81
CA VAL A 91 21.55 -10.28 5.03
C VAL A 91 21.23 -11.33 3.97
N SER A 92 21.70 -11.17 2.73
CA SER A 92 21.54 -12.19 1.68
C SER A 92 22.24 -13.53 2.00
N CYS A 93 23.17 -13.53 2.97
CA CYS A 93 23.77 -14.79 3.47
C CYS A 93 22.89 -15.50 4.52
N TYR A 94 21.87 -14.83 5.05
CA TYR A 94 21.07 -15.31 6.18
C TYR A 94 19.60 -15.57 5.84
N ALA A 95 19.10 -14.92 4.79
CA ALA A 95 17.69 -14.96 4.44
C ALA A 95 17.48 -15.36 2.97
N ASP A 96 16.24 -15.69 2.63
CA ASP A 96 15.80 -16.02 1.26
C ASP A 96 15.11 -14.84 0.57
N ILE A 97 14.59 -13.87 1.33
CA ILE A 97 13.86 -12.71 0.83
C ILE A 97 13.96 -11.54 1.83
N ILE A 98 14.00 -10.31 1.33
CA ILE A 98 14.09 -9.09 2.15
C ILE A 98 12.82 -8.25 1.96
N ALA A 99 12.22 -7.78 3.06
CA ALA A 99 11.27 -6.68 3.09
C ALA A 99 11.98 -5.46 3.74
N MET A 100 12.22 -4.41 2.95
CA MET A 100 12.95 -3.23 3.40
C MET A 100 12.04 -2.00 3.49
N ARG A 101 12.06 -1.31 4.63
CA ARG A 101 11.48 0.01 4.81
C ARG A 101 12.55 1.02 5.20
N HIS A 102 12.62 2.15 4.48
CA HIS A 102 13.70 3.11 4.66
C HIS A 102 13.18 4.56 4.56
N PRO A 103 13.71 5.52 5.37
CA PRO A 103 13.30 6.93 5.28
C PRO A 103 13.79 7.62 4.00
N LYS A 104 14.89 7.14 3.40
CA LYS A 104 15.44 7.70 2.15
C LYS A 104 14.82 7.04 0.93
N GLU A 105 14.32 7.86 0.02
CA GLU A 105 13.82 7.43 -1.28
C GLU A 105 14.92 6.72 -2.09
N GLY A 106 14.53 5.66 -2.80
CA GLY A 106 15.45 4.85 -3.61
C GLY A 106 16.34 3.87 -2.82
N ALA A 107 16.30 3.84 -1.48
CA ALA A 107 17.09 2.88 -0.70
C ALA A 107 16.75 1.41 -1.02
N PRO A 108 15.48 0.99 -1.19
CA PRO A 108 15.15 -0.36 -1.65
C PRO A 108 15.62 -0.65 -3.07
N LEU A 109 15.66 0.35 -3.96
CA LEU A 109 16.24 0.21 -5.29
C LEU A 109 17.75 -0.03 -5.21
N CYS A 110 18.46 0.75 -4.40
CA CYS A 110 19.87 0.49 -4.10
C CYS A 110 20.06 -0.93 -3.54
N ALA A 111 19.24 -1.33 -2.58
CA ALA A 111 19.28 -2.69 -2.02
C ALA A 111 19.13 -3.77 -3.10
N SER A 112 18.22 -3.62 -4.04
CA SER A 112 18.00 -4.60 -5.12
C SER A 112 19.18 -4.76 -6.06
N MET A 113 20.05 -3.73 -6.20
CA MET A 113 21.26 -3.80 -7.03
C MET A 113 22.38 -4.65 -6.39
N TYR A 114 22.36 -4.83 -5.07
CA TYR A 114 23.42 -5.51 -4.34
C TYR A 114 22.98 -6.80 -3.64
N ALA A 115 21.69 -6.99 -3.44
CA ALA A 115 21.15 -8.23 -2.87
C ALA A 115 21.25 -9.39 -3.87
N THR A 116 21.53 -10.60 -3.35
CA THR A 116 21.50 -11.85 -4.13
C THR A 116 20.20 -12.63 -3.90
N ILE A 117 19.22 -12.02 -3.23
CA ILE A 117 17.89 -12.56 -2.93
C ILE A 117 16.84 -11.48 -3.26
N PRO A 118 15.55 -11.83 -3.45
CA PRO A 118 14.50 -10.87 -3.73
C PRO A 118 14.37 -9.77 -2.67
N VAL A 119 14.11 -8.53 -3.11
CA VAL A 119 13.85 -7.37 -2.26
C VAL A 119 12.44 -6.85 -2.52
N ILE A 120 11.66 -6.64 -1.46
CA ILE A 120 10.36 -5.99 -1.47
C ILE A 120 10.50 -4.62 -0.79
N ASN A 121 10.11 -3.56 -1.50
CA ASN A 121 9.96 -2.23 -0.94
C ASN A 121 8.72 -2.19 0.00
N ALA A 122 8.95 -2.06 1.30
CA ALA A 122 7.93 -1.92 2.33
C ALA A 122 7.64 -0.45 2.69
N GLY A 123 8.07 0.49 1.82
CA GLY A 123 7.92 1.94 1.91
C GLY A 123 9.26 2.68 1.97
N ASP A 124 9.48 3.62 1.06
CA ASP A 124 10.69 4.43 0.97
C ASP A 124 10.37 5.94 0.98
N GLY A 125 10.57 6.58 2.11
CA GLY A 125 10.36 8.02 2.27
C GLY A 125 8.97 8.48 1.85
N GLY A 126 8.91 9.47 0.96
CA GLY A 126 7.69 9.97 0.32
C GLY A 126 7.35 9.31 -1.02
N HIS A 127 8.16 8.36 -1.49
CA HIS A 127 8.17 7.86 -2.86
C HIS A 127 7.13 6.75 -3.11
N TYR A 128 7.44 5.48 -2.78
CA TYR A 128 6.56 4.36 -3.10
C TYR A 128 6.20 3.50 -1.88
N HIS A 129 5.04 2.86 -1.98
CA HIS A 129 4.64 1.79 -1.08
C HIS A 129 3.89 0.68 -1.89
N PRO A 130 4.60 -0.09 -2.73
CA PRO A 130 3.98 -1.00 -3.70
C PRO A 130 3.04 -2.01 -3.05
N THR A 131 3.38 -2.51 -1.85
CA THR A 131 2.51 -3.48 -1.19
C THR A 131 1.21 -2.85 -0.68
N GLN A 132 1.19 -1.56 -0.32
CA GLN A 132 -0.05 -0.87 0.03
C GLN A 132 -0.95 -0.71 -1.20
N THR A 133 -0.37 -0.36 -2.33
CA THR A 133 -1.11 -0.28 -3.60
C THR A 133 -1.82 -1.59 -3.95
N LEU A 134 -1.13 -2.72 -3.84
CA LEU A 134 -1.74 -4.04 -4.10
C LEU A 134 -2.85 -4.38 -3.10
N ILE A 135 -2.69 -3.99 -1.84
CA ILE A 135 -3.74 -4.14 -0.80
C ILE A 135 -4.98 -3.33 -1.16
N ASP A 136 -4.78 -2.09 -1.60
CA ASP A 136 -5.86 -1.18 -1.98
C ASP A 136 -6.59 -1.71 -3.21
N LEU A 137 -5.86 -2.15 -4.26
CA LEU A 137 -6.42 -2.78 -5.45
C LEU A 137 -7.21 -4.05 -5.12
N LEU A 138 -6.67 -4.93 -4.26
CA LEU A 138 -7.39 -6.14 -3.84
C LEU A 138 -8.70 -5.78 -3.14
N THR A 139 -8.66 -4.81 -2.22
CA THR A 139 -9.84 -4.40 -1.46
C THR A 139 -10.89 -3.76 -2.35
N ILE A 140 -10.49 -2.90 -3.29
CA ILE A 140 -11.40 -2.31 -4.28
C ILE A 140 -12.03 -3.42 -5.13
N ARG A 141 -11.22 -4.35 -5.66
CA ARG A 141 -11.72 -5.46 -6.48
C ARG A 141 -12.70 -6.37 -5.72
N GLN A 142 -12.42 -6.68 -4.48
CA GLN A 142 -13.33 -7.49 -3.64
C GLN A 142 -14.66 -6.78 -3.36
N ARG A 143 -14.64 -5.45 -3.24
CA ARG A 143 -15.84 -4.65 -2.92
C ARG A 143 -16.65 -4.27 -4.16
N LYS A 144 -16.00 -3.99 -5.29
CA LYS A 144 -16.65 -3.49 -6.51
C LYS A 144 -16.67 -4.51 -7.65
N GLY A 145 -15.99 -5.64 -7.52
CA GLY A 145 -15.89 -6.68 -8.55
C GLY A 145 -15.00 -6.32 -9.75
N ARG A 146 -14.48 -5.09 -9.79
CA ARG A 146 -13.69 -4.56 -10.92
C ARG A 146 -12.68 -3.51 -10.45
N LEU A 147 -11.76 -3.14 -11.32
CA LEU A 147 -10.78 -2.04 -11.14
C LEU A 147 -10.91 -0.96 -12.22
N ASP A 148 -11.73 -1.18 -13.22
CA ASP A 148 -12.04 -0.29 -14.33
C ASP A 148 -13.40 0.41 -14.13
N HIS A 149 -13.65 1.50 -14.90
CA HIS A 149 -14.91 2.24 -14.91
C HIS A 149 -15.40 2.59 -13.48
N LEU A 150 -14.49 3.03 -12.61
CA LEU A 150 -14.76 3.45 -11.25
C LEU A 150 -14.63 4.97 -11.11
N THR A 151 -15.51 5.55 -10.32
CA THR A 151 -15.36 6.93 -9.82
C THR A 151 -14.71 6.88 -8.44
N VAL A 152 -13.43 7.27 -8.33
CA VAL A 152 -12.63 7.14 -7.12
C VAL A 152 -12.36 8.51 -6.51
N GLY A 153 -12.82 8.76 -5.30
CA GLY A 153 -12.51 9.94 -4.51
C GLY A 153 -11.29 9.73 -3.63
N PHE A 154 -10.30 10.61 -3.73
CA PHE A 154 -9.17 10.71 -2.81
C PHE A 154 -9.35 11.96 -1.96
N CYS A 155 -9.42 11.80 -0.63
CA CYS A 155 -9.73 12.91 0.27
C CYS A 155 -8.66 13.08 1.37
N GLY A 156 -8.20 14.32 1.56
CA GLY A 156 -7.27 14.72 2.61
C GLY A 156 -5.95 15.27 2.09
N ASP A 157 -4.82 14.75 2.58
CA ASP A 157 -3.48 15.16 2.13
C ASP A 157 -3.09 14.45 0.83
N LEU A 158 -3.32 15.10 -0.29
CA LEU A 158 -2.98 14.58 -1.62
C LEU A 158 -1.59 15.01 -2.08
N LYS A 159 -1.01 16.04 -1.43
CA LYS A 159 0.31 16.58 -1.76
C LYS A 159 1.45 15.65 -1.33
N PHE A 160 1.38 15.14 -0.11
CA PHE A 160 2.42 14.29 0.48
C PHE A 160 1.99 12.82 0.57
N GLY A 161 0.78 12.50 0.13
CA GLY A 161 0.16 11.19 0.21
C GLY A 161 0.75 10.17 -0.75
N ARG A 162 1.94 9.59 -0.47
CA ARG A 162 2.58 8.58 -1.34
C ARG A 162 1.66 7.39 -1.68
N THR A 163 0.75 7.02 -0.77
CA THR A 163 -0.22 5.94 -1.02
C THR A 163 -1.25 6.34 -2.07
N VAL A 164 -1.67 7.62 -2.06
CA VAL A 164 -2.53 8.19 -3.11
C VAL A 164 -1.81 8.16 -4.45
N HIS A 165 -0.58 8.70 -4.51
CA HIS A 165 0.19 8.75 -5.76
C HIS A 165 0.41 7.36 -6.34
N SER A 166 0.78 6.39 -5.51
CA SER A 166 1.00 5.01 -5.93
C SER A 166 -0.28 4.34 -6.42
N LEU A 167 -1.41 4.57 -5.75
CA LEU A 167 -2.70 4.00 -6.14
C LEU A 167 -3.23 4.64 -7.43
N VAL A 168 -3.12 5.98 -7.59
CA VAL A 168 -3.47 6.67 -8.83
C VAL A 168 -2.65 6.13 -10.00
N ASN A 169 -1.31 6.03 -9.87
CA ASN A 169 -0.42 5.46 -10.89
C ASN A 169 -0.82 4.03 -11.31
N SER A 170 -1.41 3.27 -10.42
CA SER A 170 -1.87 1.92 -10.72
C SER A 170 -3.27 1.92 -11.34
N LEU A 171 -4.20 2.73 -10.85
CA LEU A 171 -5.58 2.77 -11.32
C LEU A 171 -5.74 3.41 -12.71
N VAL A 172 -4.86 4.34 -13.11
CA VAL A 172 -4.88 4.92 -14.47
C VAL A 172 -4.60 3.90 -15.58
N ARG A 173 -4.07 2.73 -15.23
CA ARG A 173 -3.83 1.62 -16.15
C ARG A 173 -5.12 0.89 -16.54
N TYR A 174 -6.16 0.99 -15.71
CA TYR A 174 -7.46 0.40 -15.97
C TYR A 174 -8.37 1.42 -16.65
N PRO A 175 -9.09 1.04 -17.74
CA PRO A 175 -9.84 2.00 -18.54
C PRO A 175 -11.07 2.58 -17.83
N GLY A 176 -11.47 3.78 -18.22
CA GLY A 176 -12.74 4.38 -17.82
C GLY A 176 -12.82 4.88 -16.38
N ASN A 177 -11.70 4.98 -15.65
CA ASN A 177 -11.69 5.51 -14.29
C ASN A 177 -11.77 7.05 -14.29
N GLU A 178 -12.57 7.60 -13.37
CA GLU A 178 -12.67 9.03 -13.07
C GLU A 178 -12.17 9.28 -11.64
N PHE A 179 -11.30 10.29 -11.45
CA PHE A 179 -10.74 10.62 -10.14
C PHE A 179 -11.27 11.95 -9.61
N TYR A 180 -11.72 11.98 -8.36
CA TYR A 180 -12.01 13.19 -7.61
C TYR A 180 -10.94 13.40 -6.55
N PHE A 181 -10.17 14.48 -6.69
CA PHE A 181 -9.16 14.91 -5.74
C PHE A 181 -9.77 15.95 -4.81
N ILE A 182 -10.12 15.51 -3.58
CA ILE A 182 -10.86 16.28 -2.59
C ILE A 182 -9.88 16.79 -1.54
N SER A 183 -9.44 18.03 -1.65
CA SER A 183 -8.44 18.63 -0.76
C SER A 183 -8.57 20.14 -0.69
N PRO A 184 -8.03 20.79 0.38
CA PRO A 184 -7.78 22.21 0.34
C PRO A 184 -6.65 22.52 -0.67
N GLU A 185 -6.54 23.75 -1.10
CA GLU A 185 -5.57 24.20 -2.13
C GLU A 185 -4.11 23.86 -1.72
N GLU A 186 -3.77 23.98 -0.44
CA GLU A 186 -2.44 23.75 0.10
C GLU A 186 -2.00 22.28 0.03
N LEU A 187 -2.97 21.35 0.01
CA LEU A 187 -2.78 19.89 0.01
C LEU A 187 -3.23 19.22 -1.28
N ARG A 188 -3.41 20.00 -2.36
CA ARG A 188 -3.83 19.47 -3.66
C ARG A 188 -2.82 18.49 -4.26
N ILE A 189 -3.30 17.68 -5.18
CA ILE A 189 -2.45 16.73 -5.91
C ILE A 189 -1.32 17.47 -6.64
N PRO A 190 -0.06 17.02 -6.59
CA PRO A 190 1.06 17.70 -7.24
C PRO A 190 0.92 17.76 -8.76
N ASP A 191 1.36 18.88 -9.34
CA ASP A 191 1.32 19.12 -10.79
C ASP A 191 2.02 18.02 -11.59
N TYR A 192 3.09 17.41 -11.06
CA TYR A 192 3.79 16.32 -11.75
C TYR A 192 2.91 15.07 -11.91
N MET A 193 2.00 14.80 -10.95
CA MET A 193 1.03 13.71 -11.05
C MET A 193 0.00 14.00 -12.16
N ILE A 194 -0.44 15.25 -12.25
CA ILE A 194 -1.36 15.68 -13.32
C ILE A 194 -0.67 15.52 -14.68
N GLU A 195 0.53 16.10 -14.84
CA GLU A 195 1.20 16.17 -16.14
C GLU A 195 1.74 14.80 -16.62
N ARG A 196 2.30 14.00 -15.72
CA ARG A 196 2.99 12.76 -16.10
C ARG A 196 2.12 11.52 -16.02
N THR A 197 1.05 11.53 -15.23
CA THR A 197 0.20 10.35 -14.98
C THR A 197 -1.20 10.56 -15.55
N LEU A 198 -1.91 11.61 -15.12
CA LEU A 198 -3.32 11.77 -15.47
C LEU A 198 -3.50 12.21 -16.92
N LYS A 199 -2.77 13.26 -17.39
CA LYS A 199 -2.87 13.75 -18.77
C LYS A 199 -2.34 12.76 -19.82
N THR A 200 -1.52 11.81 -19.42
CA THR A 200 -0.99 10.76 -20.31
C THR A 200 -1.83 9.48 -20.32
N SER A 201 -2.84 9.40 -19.45
CA SER A 201 -3.78 8.27 -19.36
C SER A 201 -5.09 8.58 -20.08
N HIS A 202 -5.96 7.58 -20.16
CA HIS A 202 -7.35 7.72 -20.63
C HIS A 202 -8.35 8.01 -19.50
N SER A 203 -7.86 8.26 -18.27
CA SER A 203 -8.70 8.60 -17.13
C SER A 203 -9.05 10.09 -17.10
N THR A 204 -10.21 10.40 -16.53
CA THR A 204 -10.60 11.78 -16.26
C THR A 204 -10.36 12.14 -14.80
N TYR A 205 -10.22 13.44 -14.49
CA TYR A 205 -10.04 13.86 -13.10
C TYR A 205 -10.69 15.22 -12.84
N ARG A 206 -11.01 15.47 -11.57
CA ARG A 206 -11.50 16.75 -11.05
C ARG A 206 -10.84 17.06 -9.72
N GLU A 207 -10.41 18.30 -9.53
CA GLU A 207 -9.98 18.84 -8.24
C GLU A 207 -11.16 19.57 -7.62
N VAL A 208 -11.53 19.22 -6.39
CA VAL A 208 -12.68 19.76 -5.67
C VAL A 208 -12.32 19.93 -4.19
N SER A 209 -13.07 20.79 -3.48
CA SER A 209 -12.84 21.04 -2.05
C SER A 209 -13.98 20.54 -1.16
N ASN A 210 -15.13 20.15 -1.72
CA ASN A 210 -16.30 19.78 -0.94
C ASN A 210 -16.51 18.25 -0.97
N LEU A 211 -16.33 17.60 0.18
CA LEU A 211 -16.52 16.17 0.34
C LEU A 211 -17.99 15.78 0.20
N GLU A 212 -18.88 16.48 0.88
CA GLU A 212 -20.31 16.15 0.95
C GLU A 212 -20.98 16.21 -0.44
N GLU A 213 -20.63 17.19 -1.26
CA GLU A 213 -21.14 17.30 -2.64
C GLU A 213 -20.58 16.24 -3.57
N THR A 214 -19.46 15.62 -3.19
CA THR A 214 -18.75 14.62 -4.00
C THR A 214 -19.18 13.21 -3.64
N LEU A 215 -19.46 12.92 -2.37
CA LEU A 215 -19.82 11.58 -1.87
C LEU A 215 -20.88 10.85 -2.71
N PRO A 216 -21.99 11.49 -3.16
CA PRO A 216 -23.03 10.79 -3.94
C PRO A 216 -22.56 10.26 -5.31
N LYS A 217 -21.39 10.69 -5.80
CA LYS A 217 -20.88 10.38 -7.13
C LYS A 217 -19.85 9.25 -7.11
N LEU A 218 -19.39 8.85 -5.93
CA LEU A 218 -18.22 7.98 -5.77
C LEU A 218 -18.61 6.50 -5.75
N ASP A 219 -17.83 5.69 -6.46
CA ASP A 219 -17.80 4.24 -6.30
C ASP A 219 -16.90 3.82 -5.15
N VAL A 220 -15.82 4.56 -4.89
CA VAL A 220 -14.82 4.29 -3.85
C VAL A 220 -14.37 5.60 -3.22
N LEU A 221 -14.27 5.63 -1.90
CA LEU A 221 -13.64 6.73 -1.16
C LEU A 221 -12.35 6.27 -0.50
N TYR A 222 -11.24 6.94 -0.80
CA TYR A 222 -9.94 6.74 -0.18
C TYR A 222 -9.60 7.95 0.70
N MET A 223 -9.67 7.78 2.01
CA MET A 223 -9.35 8.82 2.99
C MET A 223 -7.87 8.79 3.36
N THR A 224 -7.28 9.95 3.57
CA THR A 224 -5.91 10.09 4.10
C THR A 224 -5.87 11.09 5.25
N ARG A 225 -4.98 10.87 6.21
CA ARG A 225 -4.73 11.84 7.26
C ARG A 225 -3.85 13.00 6.76
N VAL A 226 -4.01 14.16 7.34
CA VAL A 226 -3.06 15.28 7.19
C VAL A 226 -1.80 14.93 8.01
N GLN A 227 -0.64 14.86 7.36
CA GLN A 227 0.61 14.36 7.96
C GLN A 227 1.37 15.50 8.66
N LYS A 228 1.23 15.63 10.00
CA LYS A 228 1.92 16.66 10.80
C LYS A 228 3.43 16.73 10.52
N GLU A 229 4.06 15.59 10.36
CA GLU A 229 5.49 15.43 10.12
C GLU A 229 6.00 16.02 8.79
N ARG A 230 5.09 16.47 7.93
CA ARG A 230 5.41 17.09 6.63
C ARG A 230 5.28 18.63 6.61
N PHE A 231 4.77 19.22 7.69
CA PHE A 231 4.61 20.66 7.79
C PHE A 231 5.81 21.30 8.46
N PHE A 232 6.30 22.40 7.88
CA PHE A 232 7.36 23.23 8.49
C PHE A 232 6.83 24.09 9.63
N ASN A 233 5.56 24.47 9.56
CA ASN A 233 4.86 25.31 10.53
C ASN A 233 3.72 24.52 11.17
N GLU A 234 3.67 24.50 12.50
CA GLU A 234 2.61 23.82 13.25
C GLU A 234 1.24 24.52 13.12
N GLU A 235 1.24 25.85 12.89
CA GLU A 235 0.00 26.62 12.69
C GLU A 235 -0.73 26.19 11.41
N ASP A 236 0.00 25.95 10.31
CA ASP A 236 -0.57 25.48 9.03
C ASP A 236 -1.20 24.08 9.21
N TYR A 237 -0.53 23.19 9.96
CA TYR A 237 -1.08 21.88 10.29
C TYR A 237 -2.39 22.00 11.09
N ILE A 238 -2.43 22.85 12.13
CA ILE A 238 -3.60 23.03 12.98
C ILE A 238 -4.81 23.53 12.18
N GLN A 239 -4.59 24.39 11.18
CA GLN A 239 -5.66 24.90 10.31
C GLN A 239 -6.25 23.83 9.40
N LEU A 240 -5.45 22.86 8.97
CA LEU A 240 -5.81 21.90 7.92
C LEU A 240 -6.18 20.51 8.47
N LYS A 241 -5.75 20.13 9.68
CA LYS A 241 -5.89 18.78 10.22
C LYS A 241 -7.34 18.28 10.30
N ASP A 242 -8.28 19.18 10.58
CA ASP A 242 -9.70 18.85 10.78
C ASP A 242 -10.59 19.25 9.59
N THR A 243 -10.00 19.59 8.44
CA THR A 243 -10.73 20.05 7.26
C THR A 243 -11.71 19.00 6.74
N TYR A 244 -11.31 17.72 6.76
CA TYR A 244 -12.14 16.62 6.28
C TYR A 244 -12.27 15.55 7.36
N ILE A 245 -13.44 15.49 7.97
CA ILE A 245 -13.83 14.44 8.91
C ILE A 245 -15.01 13.70 8.31
N LEU A 246 -14.82 12.41 8.03
CA LEU A 246 -15.89 11.51 7.62
C LEU A 246 -16.54 10.94 8.89
N ASN A 247 -17.82 11.25 9.09
CA ASN A 247 -18.66 10.71 10.14
C ASN A 247 -19.85 9.94 9.51
N LYS A 248 -20.67 9.33 10.35
CA LYS A 248 -21.81 8.53 9.88
C LYS A 248 -22.84 9.36 9.13
N GLU A 249 -23.09 10.59 9.56
CA GLU A 249 -24.05 11.52 8.93
C GLU A 249 -23.62 11.85 7.49
N LYS A 250 -22.35 12.20 7.27
CA LYS A 250 -21.82 12.45 5.92
C LYS A 250 -21.83 11.20 5.06
N LEU A 251 -21.56 10.05 5.66
CA LEU A 251 -21.56 8.78 4.95
C LEU A 251 -22.97 8.40 4.44
N GLU A 252 -24.05 8.91 5.04
CA GLU A 252 -25.43 8.72 4.51
C GLU A 252 -25.64 9.33 3.12
N LEU A 253 -24.83 10.33 2.72
CA LEU A 253 -24.87 10.94 1.40
C LEU A 253 -24.27 10.05 0.31
N ALA A 254 -23.46 9.06 0.69
CA ALA A 254 -22.75 8.18 -0.24
C ALA A 254 -23.60 6.96 -0.65
N PRO A 255 -23.32 6.35 -1.82
CA PRO A 255 -23.90 5.08 -2.20
C PRO A 255 -23.72 4.00 -1.14
N SER A 256 -24.71 3.15 -0.97
CA SER A 256 -24.72 2.10 0.08
C SER A 256 -23.64 1.02 -0.12
N ASP A 257 -23.11 0.89 -1.34
CA ASP A 257 -22.06 -0.06 -1.72
C ASP A 257 -20.67 0.60 -1.92
N MET A 258 -20.52 1.89 -1.57
CA MET A 258 -19.24 2.62 -1.66
C MET A 258 -18.27 2.23 -0.54
N PRO A 259 -17.20 1.47 -0.78
CA PRO A 259 -16.21 1.20 0.26
C PRO A 259 -15.44 2.45 0.64
N VAL A 260 -15.20 2.60 1.94
CA VAL A 260 -14.29 3.59 2.52
C VAL A 260 -12.96 2.91 2.84
N LEU A 261 -11.90 3.35 2.18
CA LEU A 261 -10.54 2.86 2.36
C LEU A 261 -9.70 3.89 3.13
N HIS A 262 -8.69 3.41 3.86
CA HIS A 262 -7.71 4.23 4.56
C HIS A 262 -6.42 3.44 4.81
N PRO A 263 -5.22 4.00 4.51
CA PRO A 263 -3.96 3.25 4.69
C PRO A 263 -3.55 3.08 6.16
N LEU A 264 -4.23 3.74 7.09
CA LEU A 264 -3.96 3.79 8.53
C LEU A 264 -2.51 4.26 8.86
N PRO A 265 -2.25 4.84 10.04
CA PRO A 265 -3.21 5.10 11.12
C PRO A 265 -4.16 6.25 10.77
N ARG A 266 -5.39 6.15 11.18
CA ARG A 266 -6.26 7.32 11.26
C ARG A 266 -6.04 8.04 12.59
N VAL A 267 -6.36 9.33 12.63
CA VAL A 267 -6.44 10.15 13.85
C VAL A 267 -7.89 10.60 14.00
N ASP A 268 -8.28 11.69 13.34
CA ASP A 268 -9.61 12.29 13.46
C ASP A 268 -10.39 12.28 12.13
N GLU A 269 -9.72 12.01 11.01
CA GLU A 269 -10.29 12.10 9.65
C GLU A 269 -11.39 11.07 9.34
N ILE A 270 -11.51 10.01 10.13
CA ILE A 270 -12.67 9.11 10.14
C ILE A 270 -13.12 8.91 11.57
N SER A 271 -14.33 9.31 11.88
CA SER A 271 -14.96 9.10 13.18
C SER A 271 -15.12 7.63 13.53
N VAL A 272 -15.04 7.29 14.82
CA VAL A 272 -15.15 5.88 15.30
C VAL A 272 -16.53 5.28 15.04
N ASP A 273 -17.57 6.09 14.95
CA ASP A 273 -18.94 5.64 14.62
C ASP A 273 -19.06 5.03 13.22
N VAL A 274 -18.16 5.39 12.28
CA VAL A 274 -18.08 4.79 10.94
C VAL A 274 -17.63 3.33 10.98
N ASP A 275 -16.91 2.89 12.01
CA ASP A 275 -16.37 1.52 12.11
C ASP A 275 -17.42 0.42 12.02
N SER A 276 -18.64 0.72 12.46
CA SER A 276 -19.78 -0.22 12.41
C SER A 276 -20.53 -0.23 11.09
N ASP A 277 -20.20 0.70 10.17
CA ASP A 277 -20.83 0.75 8.85
C ASP A 277 -20.25 -0.33 7.92
N PRO A 278 -21.06 -1.06 7.18
CA PRO A 278 -20.60 -2.11 6.25
C PRO A 278 -19.70 -1.58 5.13
N ARG A 279 -19.71 -0.28 4.86
CA ARG A 279 -18.82 0.39 3.89
C ARG A 279 -17.41 0.62 4.44
N ALA A 280 -17.18 0.56 5.76
CA ALA A 280 -15.86 0.69 6.38
C ALA A 280 -14.95 -0.48 5.99
N ALA A 281 -14.12 -0.29 4.95
CA ALA A 281 -13.27 -1.34 4.40
C ALA A 281 -11.82 -1.31 4.89
N TYR A 282 -11.41 -0.31 5.68
CA TYR A 282 -10.01 -0.10 6.08
C TYR A 282 -9.46 -1.21 7.00
N PHE A 283 -10.28 -1.90 7.79
CA PHE A 283 -9.82 -3.08 8.54
C PHE A 283 -9.76 -4.33 7.65
N GLN A 284 -10.63 -4.44 6.63
CA GLN A 284 -10.48 -5.45 5.58
C GLN A 284 -9.17 -5.25 4.80
N GLN A 285 -8.79 -3.99 4.48
CA GLN A 285 -7.48 -3.69 3.90
C GLN A 285 -6.34 -4.25 4.76
N VAL A 286 -6.38 -4.09 6.09
CA VAL A 286 -5.35 -4.65 6.98
C VAL A 286 -5.26 -6.16 6.84
N GLN A 287 -6.39 -6.87 6.80
CA GLN A 287 -6.42 -8.32 6.60
C GLN A 287 -5.91 -8.72 5.22
N ASN A 288 -6.35 -8.03 4.18
CA ASN A 288 -5.87 -8.20 2.80
C ASN A 288 -4.35 -7.98 2.70
N GLY A 289 -3.82 -7.08 3.52
CA GLY A 289 -2.39 -6.83 3.62
C GLY A 289 -1.57 -8.07 3.95
N LYS A 290 -2.07 -8.94 4.81
CA LYS A 290 -1.43 -10.22 5.09
C LYS A 290 -1.44 -11.15 3.87
N TYR A 291 -2.59 -11.30 3.23
CA TYR A 291 -2.74 -12.21 2.08
C TYR A 291 -1.94 -11.75 0.85
N VAL A 292 -1.94 -10.45 0.56
CA VAL A 292 -1.09 -9.87 -0.51
C VAL A 292 0.39 -10.12 -0.24
N ARG A 293 0.85 -9.96 1.01
CA ARG A 293 2.25 -10.21 1.37
C ARG A 293 2.61 -11.69 1.31
N MET A 294 1.69 -12.59 1.69
CA MET A 294 1.86 -14.03 1.47
C MET A 294 2.00 -14.34 -0.03
N ALA A 295 1.11 -13.79 -0.86
CA ALA A 295 1.17 -13.98 -2.32
C ALA A 295 2.48 -13.45 -2.92
N LEU A 296 2.96 -12.27 -2.49
CA LEU A 296 4.23 -11.71 -2.94
C LEU A 296 5.44 -12.54 -2.51
N ILE A 297 5.45 -13.06 -1.28
CA ILE A 297 6.52 -13.94 -0.79
C ILE A 297 6.59 -15.20 -1.64
N LEU A 298 5.45 -15.87 -1.87
CA LEU A 298 5.39 -17.08 -2.70
C LEU A 298 5.83 -16.80 -4.13
N ALA A 299 5.34 -15.73 -4.73
CA ALA A 299 5.66 -15.35 -6.11
C ALA A 299 7.16 -15.04 -6.29
N LEU A 300 7.76 -14.25 -5.40
CA LEU A 300 9.16 -13.85 -5.50
C LEU A 300 10.15 -14.98 -5.11
N LEU A 301 9.72 -15.91 -4.26
CA LEU A 301 10.45 -17.15 -3.98
C LEU A 301 10.21 -18.24 -5.05
N GLU A 302 9.43 -17.94 -6.09
CA GLU A 302 9.06 -18.86 -7.19
C GLU A 302 8.39 -20.16 -6.71
N ILE A 303 7.65 -20.08 -5.59
CA ILE A 303 6.91 -21.21 -5.03
C ILE A 303 5.61 -21.39 -5.83
N THR A 304 5.36 -22.62 -6.25
CA THR A 304 4.17 -23.00 -7.02
C THR A 304 2.90 -22.91 -6.17
N ASP A 305 1.84 -22.35 -6.74
CA ASP A 305 0.51 -22.34 -6.13
C ASP A 305 -0.05 -23.77 -6.06
N PRO A 306 -0.35 -24.32 -4.88
CA PRO A 306 -0.79 -25.68 -4.71
C PRO A 306 -2.18 -25.98 -5.34
N LEU A 307 -2.99 -24.95 -5.58
CA LEU A 307 -4.33 -25.11 -6.13
C LEU A 307 -4.37 -25.06 -7.67
N THR A 308 -3.39 -24.38 -8.30
CA THR A 308 -3.32 -24.26 -9.76
C THR A 308 -2.19 -25.06 -10.38
N GLY A 309 -1.17 -25.39 -9.61
CA GLY A 309 0.05 -26.03 -10.10
C GLY A 309 1.00 -25.08 -10.86
N GLU A 310 0.76 -23.77 -10.83
CA GLU A 310 1.49 -22.77 -11.61
C GLU A 310 2.31 -21.84 -10.71
N LYS A 311 3.41 -21.29 -11.26
CA LYS A 311 4.11 -20.14 -10.67
C LYS A 311 3.36 -18.85 -11.03
N VAL A 312 3.32 -17.90 -10.10
CA VAL A 312 2.54 -16.66 -10.26
C VAL A 312 3.30 -15.59 -11.05
N LEU A 313 4.64 -15.53 -10.90
CA LEU A 313 5.52 -14.58 -11.60
C LEU A 313 6.62 -15.30 -12.37
#